data_02827a913d7e5db0d7407468161508be
#
_entry.id   02827a913d7e5db0d7407468161508be
#
_cell.length_a   1.000
_cell.length_b   1.000
_cell.length_c   1.000
_cell.angle_alpha   90.00
_cell.angle_beta   90.00
_cell.angle_gamma   90.00
#
_symmetry.space_group_name_H-M   'P 1'
#
loop_
_entity.id
_entity.type
_entity.pdbx_description
1 polymer ?
#
loop_
_entity_poly.entity_id
_entity_poly.type
_entity_poly.pdbx_seq_one_letter_code
_entity_poly.pdbx_strand_id
1 'polypeptide(L)'
;SSFHGALSSGGSFYYHSAMTASGVSPSLGPERGGTRVAVLGGGFRDAYTLRCGFGSSAAPVLARYVDESQLECVSPVHAAGSAAVLLSMNGQQYAPSGASYTYQPSASVSYISPSTALSEGGTPVTVHGSGFSSASEALGVLTCRIGGAVRRAVWASSSAIVCNATRAAAGE
;
A
#
# COMPACT_ATOMS: atom_id res chain seq x y z
N SER A 1 20.58 60.97 -12.90
CA SER A 1 20.42 60.41 -11.56
C SER A 1 20.43 58.88 -11.66
N SER A 2 21.60 58.34 -11.35
CA SER A 2 21.84 56.90 -11.36
C SER A 2 21.30 56.26 -10.06
N PHE A 3 20.38 55.36 -10.16
CA PHE A 3 20.06 54.44 -9.07
C PHE A 3 20.85 53.15 -9.26
N HIS A 4 21.97 53.06 -8.59
CA HIS A 4 22.67 51.79 -8.38
C HIS A 4 22.15 51.20 -7.09
N GLY A 5 21.15 50.35 -7.22
CA GLY A 5 20.73 49.46 -6.14
C GLY A 5 21.33 48.08 -6.39
N ALA A 6 22.54 47.88 -5.91
CA ALA A 6 23.11 46.54 -5.85
C ALA A 6 22.40 45.74 -4.74
N LEU A 7 21.49 44.87 -5.09
CA LEU A 7 21.00 43.84 -4.20
C LEU A 7 21.95 42.64 -4.26
N SER A 8 23.02 42.72 -3.49
CA SER A 8 23.86 41.55 -3.22
C SER A 8 23.26 40.76 -2.04
N SER A 9 22.28 39.98 -2.26
CA SER A 9 21.98 38.85 -1.43
C SER A 9 22.26 37.57 -2.24
N GLY A 10 23.47 37.07 -2.07
CA GLY A 10 23.91 35.81 -2.68
C GLY A 10 23.14 34.60 -2.13
N GLY A 11 21.88 34.55 -2.43
CA GLY A 11 21.09 33.33 -2.26
C GLY A 11 21.34 32.42 -3.45
N SER A 12 22.13 31.38 -3.28
CA SER A 12 22.25 30.33 -4.28
C SER A 12 20.91 29.63 -4.42
N PHE A 13 20.23 29.82 -5.55
CA PHE A 13 19.01 29.10 -5.85
C PHE A 13 19.39 27.78 -6.52
N TYR A 14 19.20 26.68 -5.79
CA TYR A 14 19.46 25.35 -6.31
C TYR A 14 18.21 24.79 -7.00
N TYR A 15 18.30 24.57 -8.30
CA TYR A 15 17.32 23.77 -9.01
C TYR A 15 17.53 22.31 -8.68
N HIS A 16 16.55 21.70 -8.03
CA HIS A 16 16.54 20.26 -7.81
C HIS A 16 15.79 19.57 -8.94
N SER A 17 16.33 18.45 -9.42
CA SER A 17 15.59 17.56 -10.30
C SER A 17 14.25 17.21 -9.68
N ALA A 18 13.18 17.29 -10.47
CA ALA A 18 11.85 16.91 -10.01
C ALA A 18 11.87 15.42 -9.59
N MET A 19 11.28 15.13 -8.44
CA MET A 19 11.01 13.74 -8.06
C MET A 19 10.06 13.12 -9.07
N THR A 20 10.37 11.92 -9.49
CA THR A 20 9.50 11.11 -10.34
C THR A 20 9.25 9.78 -9.67
N ALA A 21 8.02 9.28 -9.72
CA ALA A 21 7.77 7.90 -9.38
C ALA A 21 7.36 7.13 -10.63
N SER A 22 7.90 5.95 -10.78
CA SER A 22 7.63 5.01 -11.87
C SER A 22 6.61 3.96 -11.49
N GLY A 23 6.40 3.73 -10.20
CA GLY A 23 5.47 2.72 -9.72
C GLY A 23 5.38 2.66 -8.20
N VAL A 24 4.48 1.80 -7.73
CA VAL A 24 4.30 1.48 -6.31
C VAL A 24 4.19 -0.03 -6.13
N SER A 25 4.69 -0.54 -5.01
CA SER A 25 4.63 -1.96 -4.68
C SER A 25 4.37 -2.16 -3.17
N PRO A 26 3.31 -2.90 -2.78
CA PRO A 26 2.23 -3.39 -3.63
C PRO A 26 1.40 -2.24 -4.22
N SER A 27 0.74 -2.48 -5.37
CA SER A 27 -0.10 -1.49 -6.05
C SER A 27 -1.56 -1.50 -5.58
N LEU A 28 -1.89 -2.36 -4.61
CA LEU A 28 -3.22 -2.43 -4.01
C LEU A 28 -3.14 -2.80 -2.52
N GLY A 29 -4.20 -2.49 -1.79
CA GLY A 29 -4.40 -2.86 -0.39
C GLY A 29 -5.78 -2.48 0.12
N PRO A 30 -6.10 -2.77 1.39
CA PRO A 30 -7.42 -2.58 1.95
C PRO A 30 -7.77 -1.10 2.10
N GLU A 31 -9.06 -0.78 1.99
CA GLU A 31 -9.59 0.56 2.24
C GLU A 31 -9.31 1.09 3.66
N ARG A 32 -9.08 0.18 4.62
CA ARG A 32 -8.68 0.53 5.99
C ARG A 32 -7.26 1.08 6.09
N GLY A 33 -6.50 1.05 4.99
CA GLY A 33 -5.11 1.47 4.97
C GLY A 33 -4.17 0.53 5.72
N GLY A 34 -3.02 1.06 6.15
CA GLY A 34 -2.03 0.30 6.92
C GLY A 34 -1.06 -0.52 6.09
N THR A 35 -1.18 -0.52 4.77
CA THR A 35 -0.23 -1.21 3.88
C THR A 35 1.03 -0.40 3.72
N ARG A 36 2.19 -1.03 3.93
CA ARG A 36 3.50 -0.45 3.57
C ARG A 36 3.67 -0.52 2.06
N VAL A 37 3.81 0.64 1.46
CA VAL A 37 3.90 0.81 0.01
C VAL A 37 5.27 1.38 -0.31
N ALA A 38 6.07 0.63 -1.04
CA ALA A 38 7.30 1.12 -1.64
C ALA A 38 6.93 1.96 -2.86
N VAL A 39 7.36 3.21 -2.89
CA VAL A 39 7.25 4.09 -4.05
C VAL A 39 8.59 4.06 -4.77
N LEU A 40 8.58 3.56 -5.99
CA LEU A 40 9.76 3.41 -6.84
C LEU A 40 9.87 4.60 -7.79
N GLY A 41 11.07 5.10 -8.00
CA GLY A 41 11.24 6.27 -8.83
C GLY A 41 12.66 6.80 -8.89
N GLY A 42 12.83 8.11 -8.79
CA GLY A 42 14.15 8.74 -8.81
C GLY A 42 14.11 10.19 -8.31
N GLY A 43 15.29 10.67 -7.95
CA GLY A 43 15.46 12.03 -7.43
C GLY A 43 15.01 12.20 -5.98
N PHE A 44 14.81 11.10 -5.25
CA PHE A 44 14.45 11.15 -3.85
C PHE A 44 15.64 11.58 -2.98
N ARG A 45 15.35 12.34 -1.93
CA ARG A 45 16.36 12.80 -0.98
C ARG A 45 15.84 12.64 0.44
N ASP A 46 16.74 12.38 1.36
CA ASP A 46 16.37 12.32 2.77
C ASP A 46 15.96 13.71 3.26
N ALA A 47 14.71 13.83 3.66
CA ALA A 47 14.15 15.04 4.24
C ALA A 47 13.00 14.68 5.20
N TYR A 48 13.02 15.26 6.39
CA TYR A 48 11.97 15.07 7.41
C TYR A 48 10.57 15.58 6.96
N THR A 49 10.53 16.38 5.90
CA THR A 49 9.30 16.92 5.30
C THR A 49 8.71 16.07 4.20
N LEU A 50 9.36 14.95 3.84
CA LEU A 50 8.86 14.03 2.82
C LEU A 50 7.45 13.53 3.16
N ARG A 51 6.55 13.61 2.19
CA ARG A 51 5.16 13.16 2.32
C ARG A 51 4.72 12.40 1.08
N CYS A 52 3.86 11.40 1.30
CA CYS A 52 3.05 10.76 0.27
C CYS A 52 1.59 11.17 0.43
N GLY A 53 0.94 11.46 -0.68
CA GLY A 53 -0.51 11.58 -0.77
C GLY A 53 -1.09 10.40 -1.55
N PHE A 54 -2.28 9.97 -1.15
CA PHE A 54 -3.04 8.91 -1.82
C PHE A 54 -4.41 9.48 -2.21
N GLY A 55 -4.54 9.92 -3.47
CA GLY A 55 -5.70 10.68 -3.93
C GLY A 55 -5.77 12.09 -3.32
N SER A 56 -6.85 12.79 -3.60
CA SER A 56 -7.08 14.17 -3.14
C SER A 56 -7.81 14.26 -1.79
N SER A 57 -8.43 13.16 -1.34
CA SER A 57 -9.30 13.13 -0.17
C SER A 57 -8.64 12.61 1.11
N ALA A 58 -7.49 11.95 1.00
CA ALA A 58 -6.77 11.43 2.14
C ALA A 58 -5.71 12.43 2.65
N ALA A 59 -5.54 12.50 3.97
CA ALA A 59 -4.47 13.28 4.56
C ALA A 59 -3.10 12.72 4.14
N PRO A 60 -2.14 13.58 3.78
CA PRO A 60 -0.81 13.14 3.43
C PRO A 60 -0.12 12.44 4.61
N VAL A 61 0.61 11.39 4.31
CA VAL A 61 1.36 10.61 5.30
C VAL A 61 2.86 10.88 5.18
N LEU A 62 3.59 10.68 6.27
CA LEU A 62 5.05 10.75 6.28
C LEU A 62 5.61 9.68 5.35
N ALA A 63 6.57 10.07 4.51
CA ALA A 63 7.37 9.15 3.73
C ALA A 63 8.68 8.86 4.45
N ARG A 64 9.06 7.60 4.49
CA ARG A 64 10.38 7.17 4.94
C ARG A 64 11.31 7.08 3.74
N TYR A 65 12.43 7.78 3.81
CA TYR A 65 13.48 7.65 2.82
C TYR A 65 14.18 6.29 2.96
N VAL A 66 14.34 5.57 1.86
CA VAL A 66 15.10 4.32 1.77
C VAL A 66 16.39 4.59 1.01
N ASP A 67 16.28 5.06 -0.22
CA ASP A 67 17.38 5.50 -1.08
C ASP A 67 16.88 6.47 -2.18
N GLU A 68 17.77 6.89 -3.08
CA GLU A 68 17.46 7.86 -4.15
C GLU A 68 16.39 7.36 -5.15
N SER A 69 16.10 6.06 -5.16
CA SER A 69 15.15 5.40 -6.05
C SER A 69 13.91 4.84 -5.32
N GLN A 70 13.89 4.87 -3.99
CA GLN A 70 12.82 4.26 -3.20
C GLN A 70 12.44 5.07 -1.96
N LEU A 71 11.13 5.28 -1.80
CA LEU A 71 10.51 5.74 -0.56
C LEU A 71 9.55 4.67 -0.03
N GLU A 72 9.29 4.66 1.26
CA GLU A 72 8.29 3.82 1.90
C GLU A 72 7.22 4.70 2.54
N CYS A 73 5.95 4.43 2.23
CA CYS A 73 4.80 5.11 2.79
C CYS A 73 3.80 4.09 3.34
N VAL A 74 3.03 4.48 4.35
CA VAL A 74 1.93 3.66 4.85
C VAL A 74 0.63 4.22 4.26
N SER A 75 -0.13 3.38 3.54
CA SER A 75 -1.40 3.83 2.95
C SER A 75 -2.37 4.29 4.04
N PRO A 76 -2.96 5.49 3.93
CA PRO A 76 -4.00 5.94 4.85
C PRO A 76 -5.33 5.23 4.59
N VAL A 77 -6.29 5.43 5.46
CA VAL A 77 -7.69 5.03 5.23
C VAL A 77 -8.23 5.81 4.03
N HIS A 78 -8.88 5.12 3.10
CA HIS A 78 -9.44 5.71 1.89
C HIS A 78 -10.62 4.87 1.39
N ALA A 79 -11.59 5.48 0.73
CA ALA A 79 -12.68 4.73 0.08
C ALA A 79 -12.12 3.79 -1.00
N ALA A 80 -12.79 2.66 -1.21
CA ALA A 80 -12.41 1.70 -2.25
C ALA A 80 -12.38 2.39 -3.63
N GLY A 81 -11.37 2.06 -4.43
CA GLY A 81 -11.13 2.66 -5.73
C GLY A 81 -9.66 3.00 -5.99
N SER A 82 -9.38 3.55 -7.16
CA SER A 82 -8.02 3.94 -7.53
C SER A 82 -7.70 5.36 -7.02
N ALA A 83 -6.54 5.51 -6.41
CA ALA A 83 -6.02 6.77 -5.90
C ALA A 83 -4.67 7.06 -6.55
N ALA A 84 -4.50 8.27 -7.10
CA ALA A 84 -3.20 8.71 -7.58
C ALA A 84 -2.23 8.87 -6.41
N VAL A 85 -1.00 8.41 -6.57
CA VAL A 85 0.05 8.63 -5.58
C VAL A 85 0.73 9.96 -5.86
N LEU A 86 0.77 10.81 -4.87
CA LEU A 86 1.36 12.14 -4.91
C LEU A 86 2.58 12.18 -4.00
N LEU A 87 3.59 12.91 -4.38
CA LEU A 87 4.82 13.07 -3.61
C LEU A 87 5.09 14.54 -3.30
N SER A 88 5.61 14.79 -2.12
CA SER A 88 6.05 16.13 -1.71
C SER A 88 7.36 16.06 -0.93
N MET A 89 8.31 16.93 -1.29
CA MET A 89 9.57 17.12 -0.55
C MET A 89 9.41 18.04 0.66
N ASN A 90 8.48 18.99 0.59
CA ASN A 90 8.33 20.06 1.57
C ASN A 90 7.01 19.99 2.37
N GLY A 91 6.17 19.00 2.09
CA GLY A 91 4.86 18.83 2.71
C GLY A 91 3.80 19.85 2.25
N GLN A 92 4.10 20.69 1.29
CA GLN A 92 3.21 21.76 0.81
C GLN A 92 2.83 21.59 -0.66
N GLN A 93 3.79 21.28 -1.51
CA GLN A 93 3.59 21.10 -2.95
C GLN A 93 3.64 19.62 -3.28
N TYR A 94 2.54 19.12 -3.84
CA TYR A 94 2.38 17.72 -4.22
C TYR A 94 2.40 17.57 -5.73
N ALA A 95 3.38 16.83 -6.23
CA ALA A 95 3.48 16.48 -7.64
C ALA A 95 2.86 15.11 -7.88
N PRO A 96 2.06 14.93 -8.97
CA PRO A 96 1.59 13.62 -9.36
C PRO A 96 2.79 12.74 -9.73
N SER A 97 2.81 11.54 -9.18
CA SER A 97 3.92 10.60 -9.40
C SER A 97 3.79 9.79 -10.69
N GLY A 98 2.62 9.82 -11.35
CA GLY A 98 2.30 8.92 -12.45
C GLY A 98 1.90 7.50 -12.00
N ALA A 99 2.10 7.17 -10.73
CA ALA A 99 1.69 5.89 -10.15
C ALA A 99 0.31 5.98 -9.50
N SER A 100 -0.41 4.87 -9.47
CA SER A 100 -1.70 4.74 -8.80
C SER A 100 -1.69 3.57 -7.82
N TYR A 101 -2.47 3.72 -6.75
CA TYR A 101 -2.69 2.69 -5.74
C TYR A 101 -4.19 2.37 -5.66
N THR A 102 -4.55 1.09 -5.65
CA THR A 102 -5.95 0.65 -5.65
C THR A 102 -6.36 0.24 -4.25
N TYR A 103 -7.33 0.95 -3.69
CA TYR A 103 -7.98 0.56 -2.43
C TYR A 103 -9.08 -0.46 -2.69
N GLN A 104 -8.98 -1.60 -2.03
CA GLN A 104 -9.96 -2.66 -2.11
C GLN A 104 -10.93 -2.60 -0.94
N PRO A 105 -12.22 -2.92 -1.17
CA PRO A 105 -13.17 -3.04 -0.07
C PRO A 105 -12.68 -4.10 0.92
N SER A 106 -13.00 -3.90 2.19
CA SER A 106 -12.66 -4.85 3.25
C SER A 106 -13.35 -6.18 3.00
N ALA A 107 -12.57 -7.25 2.98
CA ALA A 107 -13.12 -8.59 2.93
C ALA A 107 -13.87 -8.91 4.22
N SER A 108 -15.02 -9.57 4.10
CA SER A 108 -15.79 -10.11 5.22
C SER A 108 -15.89 -11.62 5.09
N VAL A 109 -15.87 -12.32 6.22
CA VAL A 109 -16.04 -13.77 6.30
C VAL A 109 -17.42 -14.03 6.90
N SER A 110 -18.23 -14.85 6.24
CA SER A 110 -19.56 -15.25 6.70
C SER A 110 -19.52 -16.63 7.36
N TYR A 111 -18.91 -17.61 6.71
CA TYR A 111 -18.75 -18.98 7.24
C TYR A 111 -17.61 -19.71 6.50
N ILE A 112 -17.23 -20.86 7.03
CA ILE A 112 -16.22 -21.75 6.45
C ILE A 112 -16.81 -23.15 6.21
N SER A 113 -16.31 -23.84 5.20
CA SER A 113 -16.72 -25.22 4.89
C SER A 113 -15.50 -26.03 4.39
N PRO A 114 -15.19 -27.19 4.98
CA PRO A 114 -15.79 -27.77 6.19
C PRO A 114 -15.43 -26.95 7.46
N SER A 115 -16.24 -27.08 8.50
CA SER A 115 -15.98 -26.45 9.82
C SER A 115 -15.04 -27.27 10.71
N THR A 116 -14.71 -28.50 10.29
CA THR A 116 -13.77 -29.40 10.94
C THR A 116 -12.67 -29.80 9.96
N ALA A 117 -11.47 -29.94 10.46
CA ALA A 117 -10.31 -30.35 9.69
C ALA A 117 -9.54 -31.44 10.44
N LEU A 118 -8.76 -32.23 9.70
CA LEU A 118 -7.86 -33.23 10.30
C LEU A 118 -6.75 -32.49 11.08
N SER A 119 -6.38 -33.01 12.23
CA SER A 119 -5.30 -32.48 13.08
C SER A 119 -3.93 -32.47 12.38
N GLU A 120 -3.75 -33.35 11.38
CA GLU A 120 -2.53 -33.40 10.57
C GLU A 120 -2.38 -32.20 9.62
N GLY A 121 -3.45 -31.45 9.41
CA GLY A 121 -3.50 -30.31 8.49
C GLY A 121 -3.73 -30.75 7.04
N GLY A 122 -3.60 -29.79 6.11
CA GLY A 122 -3.74 -30.02 4.69
C GLY A 122 -5.19 -30.08 4.17
N THR A 123 -6.18 -30.05 5.05
CA THR A 123 -7.60 -30.02 4.64
C THR A 123 -7.88 -28.71 3.91
N PRO A 124 -8.39 -28.73 2.67
CA PRO A 124 -8.83 -27.51 2.01
C PRO A 124 -10.12 -27.01 2.67
N VAL A 125 -10.08 -25.75 3.11
CA VAL A 125 -11.19 -25.05 3.73
C VAL A 125 -11.63 -23.94 2.79
N THR A 126 -12.89 -23.98 2.38
CA THR A 126 -13.50 -22.88 1.62
C THR A 126 -14.01 -21.85 2.61
N VAL A 127 -13.52 -20.63 2.47
CA VAL A 127 -13.95 -19.47 3.25
C VAL A 127 -14.96 -18.71 2.41
N HIS A 128 -16.19 -18.62 2.89
CA HIS A 128 -17.29 -17.88 2.25
C HIS A 128 -17.44 -16.49 2.88
N GLY A 129 -17.65 -15.49 2.03
CA GLY A 129 -17.75 -14.11 2.48
C GLY A 129 -18.03 -13.13 1.35
N SER A 130 -17.40 -11.97 1.40
CA SER A 130 -17.46 -10.97 0.33
C SER A 130 -16.18 -10.14 0.28
N GLY A 131 -15.97 -9.44 -0.85
CA GLY A 131 -14.82 -8.55 -1.02
C GLY A 131 -13.52 -9.26 -1.37
N PHE A 132 -13.54 -10.53 -1.75
CA PHE A 132 -12.35 -11.24 -2.20
C PHE A 132 -12.00 -10.85 -3.65
N SER A 133 -10.70 -10.63 -3.92
CA SER A 133 -10.20 -10.13 -5.20
C SER A 133 -9.16 -11.06 -5.79
N SER A 134 -9.33 -11.39 -7.07
CA SER A 134 -8.33 -12.14 -7.85
C SER A 134 -7.01 -11.36 -7.99
N ALA A 135 -7.07 -10.03 -8.03
CA ALA A 135 -5.87 -9.19 -8.06
C ALA A 135 -5.04 -9.33 -6.77
N SER A 136 -5.70 -9.52 -5.61
CA SER A 136 -5.01 -9.80 -4.34
C SER A 136 -4.28 -11.13 -4.36
N GLU A 137 -4.83 -12.15 -5.02
CA GLU A 137 -4.16 -13.43 -5.23
C GLU A 137 -2.94 -13.26 -6.14
N ALA A 138 -3.10 -12.62 -7.29
CA ALA A 138 -2.04 -12.40 -8.26
C ALA A 138 -0.82 -11.68 -7.66
N LEU A 139 -1.06 -10.75 -6.73
CA LEU A 139 -0.01 -10.05 -5.98
C LEU A 139 0.49 -10.84 -4.76
N GLY A 140 -0.07 -12.02 -4.47
CA GLY A 140 0.32 -12.83 -3.34
C GLY A 140 -0.03 -12.26 -1.97
N VAL A 141 -0.94 -11.27 -1.92
CA VAL A 141 -1.40 -10.61 -0.69
C VAL A 141 -2.70 -11.20 -0.14
N LEU A 142 -3.36 -12.08 -0.92
CA LEU A 142 -4.54 -12.80 -0.45
C LEU A 142 -4.11 -13.91 0.52
N THR A 143 -4.46 -13.72 1.77
CA THR A 143 -4.07 -14.65 2.84
C THR A 143 -5.25 -14.97 3.75
N CYS A 144 -5.22 -16.13 4.38
CA CYS A 144 -6.12 -16.51 5.44
C CYS A 144 -5.33 -16.83 6.72
N ARG A 145 -5.99 -16.70 7.85
CA ARG A 145 -5.46 -17.08 9.16
C ARG A 145 -6.33 -18.16 9.75
N ILE A 146 -5.76 -19.35 9.95
CA ILE A 146 -6.42 -20.49 10.56
C ILE A 146 -5.52 -21.01 11.70
N GLY A 147 -6.06 -21.13 12.92
CA GLY A 147 -5.29 -21.59 14.07
C GLY A 147 -4.03 -20.75 14.36
N GLY A 148 -4.09 -19.43 14.14
CA GLY A 148 -2.95 -18.54 14.35
C GLY A 148 -1.92 -18.49 13.20
N ALA A 149 -1.92 -19.46 12.29
CA ALA A 149 -1.02 -19.50 11.15
C ALA A 149 -1.59 -18.75 9.94
N VAL A 150 -0.73 -17.94 9.29
CA VAL A 150 -1.08 -17.23 8.06
C VAL A 150 -0.64 -18.07 6.85
N ARG A 151 -1.55 -18.27 5.90
CA ARG A 151 -1.35 -19.03 4.66
C ARG A 151 -1.84 -18.23 3.47
N ARG A 152 -1.25 -18.47 2.31
CA ARG A 152 -1.79 -17.95 1.05
C ARG A 152 -3.13 -18.63 0.78
N ALA A 153 -4.08 -17.81 0.34
CA ALA A 153 -5.38 -18.29 -0.12
C ALA A 153 -5.41 -18.30 -1.64
N VAL A 154 -6.20 -19.21 -2.19
CA VAL A 154 -6.52 -19.30 -3.62
C VAL A 154 -7.88 -18.63 -3.83
N TRP A 155 -7.97 -17.72 -4.76
CA TRP A 155 -9.21 -17.05 -5.11
C TRP A 155 -10.10 -18.00 -5.93
N ALA A 156 -11.33 -18.19 -5.50
CA ALA A 156 -12.34 -18.96 -6.23
C ALA A 156 -13.40 -18.04 -6.85
N SER A 157 -13.84 -17.03 -6.10
CA SER A 157 -14.80 -16.01 -6.56
C SER A 157 -14.74 -14.78 -5.65
N SER A 158 -15.49 -13.72 -5.97
CA SER A 158 -15.63 -12.56 -5.09
C SER A 158 -16.27 -12.87 -3.73
N SER A 159 -16.87 -14.06 -3.60
CA SER A 159 -17.55 -14.54 -2.38
C SER A 159 -16.92 -15.80 -1.78
N ALA A 160 -15.86 -16.35 -2.37
CA ALA A 160 -15.22 -17.57 -1.87
C ALA A 160 -13.71 -17.58 -2.15
N ILE A 161 -12.94 -18.01 -1.16
CA ILE A 161 -11.52 -18.34 -1.28
C ILE A 161 -11.24 -19.70 -0.67
N VAL A 162 -10.18 -20.36 -1.09
CA VAL A 162 -9.75 -21.65 -0.55
C VAL A 162 -8.44 -21.49 0.21
N CYS A 163 -8.40 -22.04 1.40
CA CYS A 163 -7.22 -22.06 2.27
C CYS A 163 -6.95 -23.48 2.75
N ASN A 164 -5.69 -23.86 2.89
CA ASN A 164 -5.33 -25.14 3.49
C ASN A 164 -5.18 -24.99 5.00
N ALA A 165 -5.93 -25.80 5.77
CA ALA A 165 -5.81 -25.87 7.21
C ALA A 165 -4.38 -26.25 7.59
N THR A 166 -3.87 -25.63 8.64
CA THR A 166 -2.58 -26.00 9.24
C THR A 166 -2.75 -27.14 10.22
N ARG A 167 -1.65 -27.82 10.50
CA ARG A 167 -1.61 -28.77 11.61
C ARG A 167 -1.96 -28.04 12.90
N ALA A 168 -2.94 -28.56 13.61
CA ALA A 168 -3.34 -28.07 14.93
C ALA A 168 -3.23 -29.19 15.96
N ALA A 169 -3.07 -28.83 17.23
CA ALA A 169 -3.25 -29.80 18.31
C ALA A 169 -4.72 -30.22 18.37
N ALA A 170 -4.98 -31.50 18.61
CA ALA A 170 -6.33 -32.01 18.72
C ALA A 170 -7.08 -31.28 19.86
N GLY A 171 -8.19 -30.60 19.54
CA GLY A 171 -9.03 -29.89 20.48
C GLY A 171 -8.95 -28.37 20.51
N GLU A 172 -8.21 -27.74 19.56
CA GLU A 172 -8.26 -26.27 19.32
C GLU A 172 -9.18 -25.90 18.16
#